data_1e4c676bd959cb608ab2265bea1d2bc4
#
_entry.id   1e4c676bd959cb608ab2265bea1d2bc4
#
_cell.length_a   1.000
_cell.length_b   1.000
_cell.length_c   1.000
_cell.angle_alpha   90.00
_cell.angle_beta   90.00
_cell.angle_gamma   90.00
#
_symmetry.space_group_name_H-M   'P 1'
#
loop_
_entity.id
_entity.type
_entity.pdbx_description
1 polymer ?
#
loop_
_entity_poly.entity_id
_entity_poly.type
_entity_poly.pdbx_seq_one_letter_code
_entity_poly.pdbx_strand_id
1 'polypeptide(L)'
;QTFSRGGGMHLAALLALSANVGQVQIGTGRGELPVATLTHPSGATAEVYLHGAHVTSWRPADGVERLFVSSASRYAAGKAIRGGIPVCFPQFSGRGPLPNHGFARTSSDWQVESTSSDGPGGEVCLVLRLSDSAETRAVWPHAFELRYTVTLRDASLSTDVQLRNAGGEPLEFTAALHTYLATPQVGTAAVVGLAGLSYEDNTEGGAAYTELAEAVRVRGEVDRVYLDAPDLLQLRHEGPAVELTKRNLRDVVLWNIGGEKAAAMADLGAGEWQRYLCLESGAVGSALRVLPGETFAAGQTLSSSCAAPTHPG
;
A
#
# COMPACT_ATOMS: atom_id res chain seq x y z
N GLN A 1 -80.24 -0.35 12.42
CA GLN A 1 -79.43 0.70 11.77
C GLN A 1 -78.29 1.02 12.70
N THR A 2 -77.09 0.44 12.48
CA THR A 2 -75.86 0.85 13.15
C THR A 2 -74.73 0.71 12.16
N PHE A 3 -74.18 1.86 11.85
CA PHE A 3 -72.96 1.97 11.01
C PHE A 3 -71.72 1.67 11.84
N SER A 4 -70.93 0.65 11.46
CA SER A 4 -69.61 0.39 11.95
C SER A 4 -68.61 1.06 11.02
N ARG A 5 -67.82 2.02 11.52
CA ARG A 5 -66.66 2.61 10.84
C ARG A 5 -65.45 1.74 11.18
N GLY A 6 -64.91 1.09 10.14
CA GLY A 6 -63.64 0.44 10.20
C GLY A 6 -62.52 1.46 10.19
N GLY A 7 -61.72 1.53 11.26
CA GLY A 7 -60.49 2.31 11.32
C GLY A 7 -59.35 1.51 10.68
N GLY A 8 -58.88 1.94 9.51
CA GLY A 8 -57.65 1.44 8.91
C GLY A 8 -56.45 1.97 9.66
N MET A 9 -55.75 1.10 10.38
CA MET A 9 -54.43 1.39 10.89
C MET A 9 -53.44 1.35 9.73
N HIS A 10 -52.97 2.53 9.32
CA HIS A 10 -51.79 2.63 8.46
C HIS A 10 -50.56 2.21 9.32
N LEU A 11 -50.07 1.02 9.04
CA LEU A 11 -48.77 0.57 9.52
C LEU A 11 -47.70 1.29 8.71
N ALA A 12 -47.20 2.42 9.23
CA ALA A 12 -46.02 3.06 8.68
C ALA A 12 -44.82 2.13 8.93
N ALA A 13 -44.35 1.47 7.86
CA ALA A 13 -43.11 0.74 7.90
C ALA A 13 -41.96 1.75 8.13
N LEU A 14 -41.43 1.83 9.35
CA LEU A 14 -40.14 2.44 9.61
C LEU A 14 -39.09 1.57 8.90
N LEU A 15 -38.65 1.99 7.72
CA LEU A 15 -37.38 1.56 7.17
C LEU A 15 -36.31 2.09 8.11
N ALA A 16 -35.82 1.23 9.01
CA ALA A 16 -34.61 1.49 9.74
C ALA A 16 -33.49 1.57 8.70
N LEU A 17 -33.04 2.79 8.39
CA LEU A 17 -31.73 2.98 7.77
C LEU A 17 -30.72 2.45 8.81
N SER A 18 -30.28 1.20 8.62
CA SER A 18 -29.07 0.73 9.27
C SER A 18 -27.93 1.63 8.73
N ALA A 19 -27.50 2.57 9.56
CA ALA A 19 -26.29 3.31 9.24
C ALA A 19 -25.20 2.26 8.97
N ASN A 20 -24.60 2.28 7.76
CA ASN A 20 -23.44 1.47 7.47
C ASN A 20 -22.36 1.89 8.48
N VAL A 21 -22.05 1.00 9.41
CA VAL A 21 -21.00 1.23 10.40
C VAL A 21 -19.70 0.68 9.81
N GLY A 22 -18.63 1.45 9.92
CA GLY A 22 -17.31 0.96 9.56
C GLY A 22 -16.98 -0.30 10.36
N GLN A 23 -16.22 -1.21 9.78
CA GLN A 23 -15.83 -2.45 10.47
C GLN A 23 -14.49 -2.99 10.01
N VAL A 24 -13.83 -3.74 10.90
CA VAL A 24 -12.69 -4.60 10.60
C VAL A 24 -13.08 -6.03 10.94
N GLN A 25 -13.00 -6.91 9.95
CA GLN A 25 -13.26 -8.35 10.12
C GLN A 25 -11.99 -9.13 9.81
N ILE A 26 -11.63 -10.07 10.70
CA ILE A 26 -10.50 -10.97 10.46
C ILE A 26 -11.07 -12.34 10.09
N GLY A 27 -10.60 -12.85 8.95
CA GLY A 27 -11.01 -14.14 8.40
C GLY A 27 -9.83 -14.90 7.81
N THR A 28 -10.15 -15.92 7.03
CA THR A 28 -9.16 -16.72 6.29
C THR A 28 -9.21 -16.33 4.82
N GLY A 29 -8.05 -15.96 4.28
CA GLY A 29 -7.89 -15.57 2.88
C GLY A 29 -7.25 -16.67 2.03
N ARG A 30 -6.68 -16.25 0.90
CA ARG A 30 -5.96 -17.16 -0.01
C ARG A 30 -4.76 -17.80 0.72
N GLY A 31 -4.48 -19.06 0.43
CA GLY A 31 -3.40 -19.83 1.04
C GLY A 31 -3.61 -20.09 2.53
N GLU A 32 -4.86 -20.08 3.01
CA GLU A 32 -5.23 -20.25 4.43
C GLU A 32 -4.57 -19.19 5.35
N LEU A 33 -4.09 -18.08 4.78
CA LEU A 33 -3.47 -16.99 5.56
C LEU A 33 -4.54 -16.09 6.18
N PRO A 34 -4.34 -15.60 7.42
CA PRO A 34 -5.23 -14.64 8.04
C PRO A 34 -5.26 -13.32 7.25
N VAL A 35 -6.46 -12.80 7.00
CA VAL A 35 -6.71 -11.54 6.31
C VAL A 35 -7.70 -10.69 7.10
N ALA A 36 -7.39 -9.40 7.23
CA ALA A 36 -8.31 -8.39 7.74
C ALA A 36 -8.97 -7.68 6.56
N THR A 37 -10.31 -7.62 6.58
CA THR A 37 -11.12 -6.81 5.64
C THR A 37 -11.62 -5.58 6.39
N LEU A 38 -11.25 -4.41 5.88
CA LEU A 38 -11.72 -3.11 6.35
C LEU A 38 -12.87 -2.67 5.44
N THR A 39 -13.98 -2.24 6.02
CA THR A 39 -15.12 -1.69 5.28
C THR A 39 -15.50 -0.33 5.87
N HIS A 40 -15.44 0.70 5.05
CA HIS A 40 -15.86 2.06 5.42
C HIS A 40 -17.38 2.23 5.21
N PRO A 41 -18.06 3.11 5.97
CA PRO A 41 -19.50 3.36 5.80
C PRO A 41 -19.93 3.75 4.39
N SER A 42 -19.05 4.36 3.60
CA SER A 42 -19.30 4.71 2.19
C SER A 42 -19.33 3.52 1.24
N GLY A 43 -18.95 2.31 1.69
CA GLY A 43 -18.75 1.13 0.87
C GLY A 43 -17.32 0.95 0.36
N ALA A 44 -16.39 1.87 0.66
CA ALA A 44 -14.97 1.64 0.37
C ALA A 44 -14.45 0.44 1.18
N THR A 45 -13.50 -0.32 0.60
CA THR A 45 -12.94 -1.53 1.21
C THR A 45 -11.42 -1.59 1.06
N ALA A 46 -10.77 -2.27 2.00
CA ALA A 46 -9.37 -2.67 1.89
C ALA A 46 -9.16 -4.07 2.46
N GLU A 47 -8.20 -4.82 1.91
CA GLU A 47 -7.78 -6.12 2.45
C GLU A 47 -6.33 -6.06 2.87
N VAL A 48 -6.03 -6.58 4.06
CA VAL A 48 -4.69 -6.62 4.64
C VAL A 48 -4.41 -8.02 5.16
N TYR A 49 -3.50 -8.74 4.52
CA TYR A 49 -3.01 -10.01 5.05
C TYR A 49 -2.11 -9.75 6.25
N LEU A 50 -2.31 -10.52 7.34
CA LEU A 50 -1.43 -10.43 8.51
C LEU A 50 0.00 -10.86 8.13
N HIS A 51 0.13 -11.86 7.26
CA HIS A 51 1.41 -12.23 6.66
C HIS A 51 2.02 -11.05 5.90
N GLY A 52 3.15 -10.54 6.37
CA GLY A 52 3.83 -9.37 5.81
C GLY A 52 3.15 -8.03 6.09
N ALA A 53 2.08 -7.97 6.89
CA ALA A 53 1.21 -6.81 7.05
C ALA A 53 0.79 -6.23 5.68
N HIS A 54 0.46 -7.12 4.76
CA HIS A 54 0.43 -6.85 3.33
C HIS A 54 -0.93 -6.37 2.86
N VAL A 55 -1.05 -5.10 2.49
CA VAL A 55 -2.27 -4.58 1.84
C VAL A 55 -2.37 -5.14 0.43
N THR A 56 -3.43 -5.91 0.14
CA THR A 56 -3.62 -6.57 -1.17
C THR A 56 -4.70 -5.93 -2.02
N SER A 57 -5.62 -5.17 -1.41
CA SER A 57 -6.72 -4.53 -2.12
C SER A 57 -7.06 -3.18 -1.50
N TRP A 58 -7.39 -2.22 -2.35
CA TRP A 58 -8.02 -0.97 -1.96
C TRP A 58 -9.00 -0.53 -3.05
N ARG A 59 -10.27 -0.48 -2.67
CA ARG A 59 -11.37 -0.02 -3.51
C ARG A 59 -12.07 1.14 -2.81
N PRO A 60 -11.93 2.37 -3.32
CA PRO A 60 -12.78 3.47 -2.90
C PRO A 60 -14.27 3.17 -3.08
N ALA A 61 -15.14 4.09 -2.69
CA ALA A 61 -16.59 3.92 -2.77
C ALA A 61 -17.13 3.68 -4.21
N ASP A 62 -16.35 3.97 -5.25
CA ASP A 62 -16.67 3.63 -6.64
C ASP A 62 -16.46 2.13 -6.98
N GLY A 63 -15.93 1.35 -6.05
CA GLY A 63 -15.72 -0.10 -6.17
C GLY A 63 -14.59 -0.53 -7.11
N VAL A 64 -13.85 0.42 -7.73
CA VAL A 64 -12.76 0.10 -8.66
C VAL A 64 -11.47 -0.14 -7.90
N GLU A 65 -10.81 -1.27 -8.18
CA GLU A 65 -9.54 -1.64 -7.55
C GLU A 65 -8.41 -0.68 -7.96
N ARG A 66 -7.67 -0.17 -6.97
CA ARG A 66 -6.55 0.75 -7.19
C ARG A 66 -5.19 0.09 -7.03
N LEU A 67 -5.15 -1.10 -6.44
CA LEU A 67 -3.92 -1.86 -6.30
C LEU A 67 -3.89 -3.04 -7.27
N PHE A 68 -2.71 -3.42 -7.70
CA PHE A 68 -2.51 -4.61 -8.49
C PHE A 68 -1.95 -5.73 -7.62
N VAL A 69 -2.52 -6.92 -7.74
CA VAL A 69 -1.93 -8.16 -7.21
C VAL A 69 -1.95 -9.20 -8.32
N SER A 70 -0.82 -9.86 -8.52
CA SER A 70 -0.69 -10.88 -9.55
C SER A 70 -1.62 -12.07 -9.31
N SER A 71 -2.21 -12.58 -10.39
CA SER A 71 -3.00 -13.81 -10.37
C SER A 71 -2.16 -15.04 -10.00
N ALA A 72 -0.86 -15.01 -10.31
CA ALA A 72 0.12 -16.06 -9.98
C ALA A 72 0.80 -15.84 -8.62
N SER A 73 0.40 -14.83 -7.85
CA SER A 73 0.98 -14.54 -6.55
C SER A 73 0.83 -15.71 -5.58
N ARG A 74 1.89 -15.96 -4.81
CA ARG A 74 1.96 -17.05 -3.85
C ARG A 74 1.58 -16.58 -2.46
N TYR A 75 0.48 -17.12 -1.94
CA TYR A 75 0.01 -16.86 -0.59
C TYR A 75 0.47 -18.01 0.33
N ALA A 76 1.68 -17.89 0.87
CA ALA A 76 2.28 -18.91 1.73
C ALA A 76 3.26 -18.26 2.73
N ALA A 77 3.40 -18.86 3.90
CA ALA A 77 4.36 -18.43 4.91
C ALA A 77 5.79 -18.33 4.33
N GLY A 78 6.50 -17.26 4.68
CA GLY A 78 7.86 -16.99 4.22
C GLY A 78 7.97 -16.57 2.74
N LYS A 79 6.86 -16.41 2.01
CA LYS A 79 6.84 -15.93 0.62
C LYS A 79 6.25 -14.53 0.55
N ALA A 80 6.85 -13.67 -0.27
CA ALA A 80 6.26 -12.37 -0.54
C ALA A 80 5.03 -12.52 -1.44
N ILE A 81 3.95 -11.77 -1.15
CA ILE A 81 2.81 -11.60 -2.04
C ILE A 81 3.23 -10.64 -3.16
N ARG A 82 3.02 -11.02 -4.43
CA ARG A 82 3.38 -10.19 -5.60
C ARG A 82 2.29 -9.18 -5.89
N GLY A 83 2.54 -7.90 -5.61
CA GLY A 83 1.57 -6.81 -5.78
C GLY A 83 1.20 -6.15 -4.47
N GLY A 84 0.12 -5.34 -4.46
CA GLY A 84 -0.34 -4.62 -3.28
C GLY A 84 0.66 -3.60 -2.75
N ILE A 85 0.88 -3.60 -1.43
CA ILE A 85 1.84 -2.70 -0.75
C ILE A 85 2.75 -3.52 0.18
N PRO A 86 3.80 -4.18 -0.34
CA PRO A 86 4.83 -4.81 0.48
C PRO A 86 5.56 -3.80 1.35
N VAL A 87 5.79 -4.14 2.62
CA VAL A 87 6.64 -3.37 3.55
C VAL A 87 8.08 -3.84 3.42
N CYS A 88 8.92 -3.06 2.74
CA CYS A 88 10.36 -3.31 2.62
C CYS A 88 11.06 -2.78 3.86
N PHE A 89 11.55 -3.66 4.73
CA PHE A 89 12.23 -3.33 5.99
C PHE A 89 13.01 -4.55 6.52
N PRO A 90 14.20 -4.40 7.12
CA PRO A 90 14.94 -3.16 7.39
C PRO A 90 15.90 -2.75 6.26
N GLN A 91 15.77 -3.34 5.08
CA GLN A 91 16.57 -2.99 3.90
C GLN A 91 15.69 -2.91 2.66
N PHE A 92 15.95 -1.91 1.82
CA PHE A 92 15.35 -1.81 0.48
C PHE A 92 16.20 -2.55 -0.55
N SER A 93 15.57 -3.38 -1.38
CA SER A 93 16.21 -4.13 -2.47
C SER A 93 17.46 -4.90 -1.99
N GLY A 94 18.42 -5.08 -2.85
CA GLY A 94 19.75 -5.62 -2.54
C GLY A 94 20.75 -4.56 -2.10
N ARG A 95 20.31 -3.38 -1.65
CA ARG A 95 21.19 -2.25 -1.23
C ARG A 95 21.69 -2.44 0.20
N GLY A 96 22.46 -3.51 0.45
CA GLY A 96 23.05 -3.83 1.74
C GLY A 96 23.24 -5.34 1.93
N PRO A 97 23.69 -5.76 3.14
CA PRO A 97 24.05 -7.16 3.41
C PRO A 97 22.86 -8.06 3.75
N LEU A 98 21.65 -7.49 3.94
CA LEU A 98 20.47 -8.24 4.37
C LEU A 98 19.76 -8.88 3.18
N PRO A 99 18.79 -9.79 3.40
CA PRO A 99 17.95 -10.34 2.33
C PRO A 99 17.27 -9.23 1.53
N ASN A 100 17.08 -9.48 0.24
CA ASN A 100 16.44 -8.53 -0.68
C ASN A 100 15.08 -8.06 -0.13
N HIS A 101 14.92 -6.74 0.06
CA HIS A 101 13.80 -6.05 0.71
C HIS A 101 13.59 -6.40 2.20
N GLY A 102 14.60 -6.96 2.88
CA GLY A 102 14.52 -7.34 4.28
C GLY A 102 13.56 -8.50 4.56
N PHE A 103 12.99 -8.53 5.77
CA PHE A 103 12.16 -9.65 6.24
C PHE A 103 10.70 -9.28 6.54
N ALA A 104 10.36 -8.00 6.72
CA ALA A 104 9.03 -7.61 7.18
C ALA A 104 7.90 -8.12 6.27
N ARG A 105 8.08 -8.03 4.94
CA ARG A 105 7.09 -8.45 3.93
C ARG A 105 6.87 -9.97 3.84
N THR A 106 7.74 -10.76 4.44
CA THR A 106 7.65 -12.23 4.43
C THR A 106 7.45 -12.83 5.80
N SER A 107 7.38 -11.99 6.86
CA SER A 107 7.13 -12.43 8.23
C SER A 107 5.67 -12.79 8.44
N SER A 108 5.44 -13.90 9.13
CA SER A 108 4.12 -14.30 9.63
C SER A 108 3.90 -13.88 11.09
N ASP A 109 4.85 -13.17 11.71
CA ASP A 109 4.83 -12.81 13.14
C ASP A 109 4.11 -11.48 13.40
N TRP A 110 3.56 -10.86 12.37
CA TRP A 110 2.72 -9.70 12.51
C TRP A 110 1.45 -10.01 13.29
N GLN A 111 1.17 -9.20 14.30
CA GLN A 111 0.02 -9.37 15.18
C GLN A 111 -0.88 -8.15 15.09
N VAL A 112 -2.19 -8.37 15.19
CA VAL A 112 -3.15 -7.27 15.36
C VAL A 112 -2.95 -6.67 16.74
N GLU A 113 -2.58 -5.39 16.79
CA GLU A 113 -2.46 -4.63 18.03
C GLU A 113 -3.78 -3.97 18.41
N SER A 114 -4.47 -3.36 17.43
CA SER A 114 -5.79 -2.75 17.64
C SER A 114 -6.55 -2.55 16.34
N THR A 115 -7.86 -2.37 16.45
CA THR A 115 -8.75 -1.95 15.37
C THR A 115 -9.69 -0.86 15.88
N SER A 116 -10.08 0.07 15.01
CA SER A 116 -11.17 1.01 15.29
C SER A 116 -11.99 1.25 14.01
N SER A 117 -13.25 1.61 14.17
CA SER A 117 -14.20 1.81 13.07
C SER A 117 -15.10 3.04 13.26
N ASP A 118 -14.77 3.87 14.22
CA ASP A 118 -15.53 5.05 14.69
C ASP A 118 -14.68 6.34 14.70
N GLY A 119 -13.58 6.34 13.96
CA GLY A 119 -12.72 7.50 13.80
C GLY A 119 -13.43 8.69 13.12
N PRO A 120 -12.84 9.89 13.16
CA PRO A 120 -13.38 11.07 12.51
C PRO A 120 -13.71 10.81 11.04
N GLY A 121 -14.95 11.16 10.61
CA GLY A 121 -15.39 10.90 9.24
C GLY A 121 -15.67 9.43 8.91
N GLY A 122 -15.81 8.55 9.92
CA GLY A 122 -16.05 7.11 9.73
C GLY A 122 -14.79 6.30 9.42
N GLU A 123 -13.62 6.83 9.76
CA GLU A 123 -12.33 6.14 9.53
C GLU A 123 -12.32 4.74 10.13
N VAL A 124 -11.81 3.78 9.34
CA VAL A 124 -11.61 2.40 9.75
C VAL A 124 -10.12 2.13 9.79
N CYS A 125 -9.62 1.75 10.96
CA CYS A 125 -8.21 1.62 11.23
C CYS A 125 -7.84 0.21 11.71
N LEU A 126 -6.74 -0.31 11.19
CA LEU A 126 -6.08 -1.54 11.63
C LEU A 126 -4.63 -1.21 11.99
N VAL A 127 -4.21 -1.58 13.18
CA VAL A 127 -2.81 -1.48 13.63
C VAL A 127 -2.23 -2.87 13.77
N LEU A 128 -1.15 -3.12 13.05
CA LEU A 128 -0.36 -4.35 13.11
C LEU A 128 0.99 -4.06 13.75
N ARG A 129 1.52 -5.01 14.54
CA ARG A 129 2.82 -4.91 15.20
C ARG A 129 3.69 -6.12 14.87
N LEU A 130 4.96 -5.84 14.56
CA LEU A 130 6.04 -6.81 14.47
C LEU A 130 7.11 -6.40 15.48
N SER A 131 7.47 -7.30 16.39
CA SER A 131 8.61 -7.12 17.30
C SER A 131 9.77 -8.01 16.88
N ASP A 132 10.97 -7.66 17.33
CA ASP A 132 12.11 -8.51 17.11
C ASP A 132 11.94 -9.89 17.77
N SER A 133 12.54 -10.89 17.17
CA SER A 133 12.57 -12.27 17.61
C SER A 133 13.99 -12.83 17.50
N ALA A 134 14.22 -14.06 17.95
CA ALA A 134 15.51 -14.72 17.77
C ALA A 134 15.89 -14.81 16.28
N GLU A 135 14.91 -15.09 15.41
CA GLU A 135 15.06 -15.23 13.97
C GLU A 135 15.41 -13.88 13.32
N THR A 136 14.70 -12.81 13.65
CA THR A 136 15.00 -11.49 13.11
C THR A 136 16.34 -10.95 13.59
N ARG A 137 16.71 -11.20 14.86
CA ARG A 137 18.00 -10.81 15.42
C ARG A 137 19.17 -11.58 14.81
N ALA A 138 18.96 -12.80 14.34
CA ALA A 138 19.98 -13.56 13.61
C ALA A 138 20.31 -12.93 12.24
N VAL A 139 19.35 -12.21 11.64
CA VAL A 139 19.50 -11.51 10.36
C VAL A 139 19.93 -10.06 10.56
N TRP A 140 19.33 -9.37 11.53
CA TRP A 140 19.56 -7.97 11.86
C TRP A 140 19.55 -7.81 13.37
N PRO A 141 20.74 -7.70 14.03
CA PRO A 141 20.91 -7.91 15.47
C PRO A 141 20.45 -6.71 16.32
N HIS A 142 19.22 -6.25 16.11
CA HIS A 142 18.62 -5.12 16.82
C HIS A 142 17.31 -5.50 17.48
N ALA A 143 17.04 -4.91 18.65
CA ALA A 143 15.73 -4.95 19.29
C ALA A 143 14.89 -3.80 18.75
N PHE A 144 13.69 -4.13 18.25
CA PHE A 144 12.79 -3.15 17.64
C PHE A 144 11.32 -3.48 17.87
N GLU A 145 10.50 -2.45 17.74
CA GLU A 145 9.06 -2.58 17.55
C GLU A 145 8.66 -1.84 16.27
N LEU A 146 8.09 -2.54 15.32
CA LEU A 146 7.57 -1.97 14.08
C LEU A 146 6.04 -2.04 14.11
N ARG A 147 5.38 -0.88 14.05
CA ARG A 147 3.94 -0.77 13.89
C ARG A 147 3.63 -0.35 12.46
N TYR A 148 2.61 -0.98 11.90
CA TYR A 148 2.06 -0.63 10.60
C TYR A 148 0.57 -0.36 10.75
N THR A 149 0.18 0.87 10.46
CA THR A 149 -1.21 1.33 10.58
C THR A 149 -1.82 1.50 9.20
N VAL A 150 -2.94 0.84 8.95
CA VAL A 150 -3.73 1.00 7.73
C VAL A 150 -5.02 1.71 8.09
N THR A 151 -5.26 2.88 7.48
CA THR A 151 -6.46 3.69 7.70
C THR A 151 -7.23 3.85 6.39
N LEU A 152 -8.44 3.32 6.37
CA LEU A 152 -9.36 3.41 5.24
C LEU A 152 -10.37 4.55 5.45
N ARG A 153 -10.52 5.38 4.42
CA ARG A 153 -11.56 6.41 4.28
C ARG A 153 -12.34 6.17 2.98
N ASP A 154 -13.32 7.00 2.70
CA ASP A 154 -14.19 6.87 1.52
C ASP A 154 -13.42 6.86 0.19
N ALA A 155 -12.46 7.76 0.02
CA ALA A 155 -11.68 7.95 -1.21
C ALA A 155 -10.16 7.86 -0.99
N SER A 156 -9.70 7.42 0.20
CA SER A 156 -8.27 7.34 0.49
C SER A 156 -7.90 6.16 1.37
N LEU A 157 -6.67 5.70 1.20
CA LEU A 157 -6.01 4.69 2.02
C LEU A 157 -4.68 5.26 2.51
N SER A 158 -4.52 5.36 3.82
CA SER A 158 -3.24 5.72 4.44
C SER A 158 -2.55 4.48 4.99
N THR A 159 -1.24 4.42 4.84
CA THR A 159 -0.38 3.38 5.40
C THR A 159 0.80 4.05 6.08
N ASP A 160 0.89 3.87 7.40
CA ASP A 160 1.89 4.51 8.24
C ASP A 160 2.76 3.46 8.95
N VAL A 161 4.06 3.71 8.99
CA VAL A 161 5.02 2.90 9.73
C VAL A 161 5.58 3.69 10.90
N GLN A 162 5.73 3.03 12.05
CA GLN A 162 6.43 3.53 13.21
C GLN A 162 7.45 2.50 13.67
N LEU A 163 8.72 2.87 13.64
CA LEU A 163 9.83 2.05 14.12
C LEU A 163 10.37 2.62 15.42
N ARG A 164 10.19 1.89 16.52
CA ARG A 164 10.82 2.21 17.80
C ARG A 164 12.10 1.39 17.96
N ASN A 165 13.19 2.05 18.29
CA ASN A 165 14.41 1.39 18.74
C ASN A 165 14.22 0.94 20.20
N ALA A 166 14.05 -0.36 20.42
CA ALA A 166 13.88 -0.97 21.73
C ALA A 166 15.23 -1.47 22.32
N GLY A 167 16.33 -1.31 21.57
CA GLY A 167 17.68 -1.74 21.97
C GLY A 167 18.51 -0.63 22.61
N GLY A 168 19.77 -0.95 22.90
CA GLY A 168 20.75 -0.04 23.50
C GLY A 168 21.68 0.64 22.50
N GLU A 169 21.65 0.22 21.23
CA GLU A 169 22.51 0.76 20.17
C GLU A 169 21.67 1.42 19.07
N PRO A 170 22.18 2.42 18.35
CA PRO A 170 21.48 3.00 17.21
C PRO A 170 21.17 1.93 16.15
N LEU A 171 19.96 2.00 15.58
CA LEU A 171 19.66 1.20 14.38
C LEU A 171 19.82 2.04 13.12
N GLU A 172 20.36 1.40 12.09
CA GLU A 172 20.39 1.96 10.74
C GLU A 172 19.61 1.04 9.80
N PHE A 173 18.75 1.63 8.95
CA PHE A 173 17.88 0.88 8.05
C PHE A 173 17.51 1.71 6.83
N THR A 174 17.07 1.03 5.79
CA THR A 174 16.31 1.62 4.68
C THR A 174 14.93 0.99 4.62
N ALA A 175 13.94 1.73 4.13
CA ALA A 175 12.56 1.24 4.06
C ALA A 175 11.84 1.80 2.84
N ALA A 176 10.86 1.03 2.35
CA ALA A 176 9.93 1.49 1.33
C ALA A 176 8.56 0.82 1.49
N LEU A 177 7.53 1.53 1.09
CA LEU A 177 6.19 1.03 0.84
C LEU A 177 6.10 0.77 -0.67
N HIS A 178 6.30 -0.50 -1.07
CA HIS A 178 6.46 -0.92 -2.47
C HIS A 178 5.10 -1.02 -3.19
N THR A 179 4.49 0.12 -3.44
CA THR A 179 3.10 0.22 -3.90
C THR A 179 2.96 -0.11 -5.38
N TYR A 180 2.20 -1.18 -5.68
CA TYR A 180 1.79 -1.56 -7.03
C TYR A 180 0.44 -0.91 -7.36
N LEU A 181 0.44 0.21 -8.07
CA LEU A 181 -0.78 0.87 -8.52
C LEU A 181 -1.32 0.17 -9.78
N ALA A 182 -2.60 -0.19 -9.76
CA ALA A 182 -3.25 -0.79 -10.91
C ALA A 182 -3.41 0.22 -12.05
N THR A 183 -3.14 -0.22 -13.26
CA THR A 183 -3.39 0.55 -14.49
C THR A 183 -4.08 -0.34 -15.52
N PRO A 184 -4.98 0.17 -16.36
CA PRO A 184 -5.51 -0.61 -17.48
C PRO A 184 -4.40 -1.05 -18.45
N GLN A 185 -3.43 -0.16 -18.69
CA GLN A 185 -2.28 -0.37 -19.56
C GLN A 185 -1.14 0.55 -19.14
N VAL A 186 0.00 0.00 -18.71
CA VAL A 186 1.14 0.78 -18.24
C VAL A 186 1.70 1.76 -19.28
N GLY A 187 1.64 1.40 -20.55
CA GLY A 187 2.12 2.25 -21.65
C GLY A 187 1.33 3.54 -21.84
N THR A 188 0.08 3.62 -21.33
CA THR A 188 -0.74 4.84 -21.37
C THR A 188 -0.67 5.62 -20.05
N ALA A 189 -0.10 5.01 -19.01
CA ALA A 189 0.07 5.67 -17.71
C ALA A 189 1.20 6.70 -17.74
N ALA A 190 1.08 7.71 -16.89
CA ALA A 190 2.09 8.75 -16.70
C ALA A 190 2.18 9.17 -15.23
N VAL A 191 3.40 9.32 -14.72
CA VAL A 191 3.68 9.87 -13.39
C VAL A 191 4.04 11.34 -13.51
N VAL A 192 3.38 12.17 -12.73
CA VAL A 192 3.59 13.63 -12.66
C VAL A 192 4.18 13.97 -11.29
N GLY A 193 5.09 14.96 -11.27
CA GLY A 193 5.76 15.44 -10.06
C GLY A 193 7.23 15.03 -9.96
N LEU A 194 7.79 14.39 -11.00
CA LEU A 194 9.18 13.93 -11.02
C LEU A 194 10.13 14.82 -11.84
N ALA A 195 9.61 15.79 -12.62
CA ALA A 195 10.39 16.66 -13.49
C ALA A 195 11.45 17.45 -12.70
N GLY A 196 12.65 17.53 -13.24
CA GLY A 196 13.79 18.23 -12.65
C GLY A 196 14.52 17.46 -11.54
N LEU A 197 14.02 16.30 -11.11
CA LEU A 197 14.66 15.50 -10.06
C LEU A 197 15.84 14.69 -10.60
N SER A 198 16.84 14.52 -9.76
CA SER A 198 17.89 13.53 -10.00
C SER A 198 17.38 12.13 -9.69
N TYR A 199 17.74 11.15 -10.50
CA TYR A 199 17.46 9.74 -10.26
C TYR A 199 18.64 8.84 -10.62
N GLU A 200 18.72 7.70 -9.96
CA GLU A 200 19.60 6.58 -10.31
C GLU A 200 18.80 5.58 -11.14
N ASP A 201 19.32 5.16 -12.30
CA ASP A 201 18.72 4.13 -13.16
C ASP A 201 19.40 2.78 -12.93
N ASN A 202 18.71 1.87 -12.24
CA ASN A 202 19.23 0.54 -11.92
C ASN A 202 19.29 -0.37 -13.16
N THR A 203 18.56 -0.05 -14.24
CA THR A 203 18.67 -0.78 -15.52
C THR A 203 19.98 -0.45 -16.23
N GLU A 204 20.63 0.65 -15.85
CA GLU A 204 21.91 1.12 -16.37
C GLU A 204 23.01 1.12 -15.30
N GLY A 205 22.93 0.16 -14.36
CA GLY A 205 23.95 -0.02 -13.32
C GLY A 205 24.01 1.09 -12.25
N GLY A 206 22.92 1.84 -12.07
CA GLY A 206 22.83 2.93 -11.09
C GLY A 206 23.37 4.25 -11.62
N ALA A 207 23.46 4.43 -12.95
CA ALA A 207 23.86 5.70 -13.54
C ALA A 207 22.87 6.82 -13.15
N ALA A 208 23.41 8.00 -12.85
CA ALA A 208 22.63 9.14 -12.40
C ALA A 208 22.20 10.04 -13.58
N TYR A 209 20.94 10.44 -13.55
CA TYR A 209 20.32 11.29 -14.57
C TYR A 209 19.45 12.36 -13.93
N THR A 210 18.97 13.31 -14.75
CA THR A 210 17.93 14.26 -14.37
C THR A 210 16.69 13.99 -15.21
N GLU A 211 15.53 13.90 -14.58
CA GLU A 211 14.25 13.72 -15.25
C GLU A 211 13.82 15.01 -15.97
N LEU A 212 13.69 14.95 -17.28
CA LEU A 212 13.30 16.11 -18.08
C LEU A 212 11.82 16.11 -18.47
N ALA A 213 11.14 14.97 -18.30
CA ALA A 213 9.74 14.84 -18.68
C ALA A 213 8.81 15.38 -17.60
N GLU A 214 7.91 16.30 -17.98
CA GLU A 214 6.82 16.77 -17.11
C GLU A 214 5.89 15.64 -16.66
N ALA A 215 5.74 14.60 -17.49
CA ALA A 215 4.96 13.41 -17.22
C ALA A 215 5.74 12.16 -17.69
N VAL A 216 6.26 11.42 -16.74
CA VAL A 216 7.09 10.23 -17.02
C VAL A 216 6.21 9.07 -17.47
N ARG A 217 6.44 8.57 -18.68
CA ARG A 217 5.73 7.43 -19.28
C ARG A 217 6.61 6.20 -19.32
N VAL A 218 6.02 5.06 -19.00
CA VAL A 218 6.72 3.76 -18.96
C VAL A 218 6.29 2.93 -20.17
N ARG A 219 7.26 2.49 -20.96
CA ARG A 219 7.00 1.69 -22.18
C ARG A 219 7.60 0.28 -22.14
N GLY A 220 8.27 -0.07 -21.06
CA GLY A 220 8.96 -1.34 -20.88
C GLY A 220 9.49 -1.43 -19.46
N GLU A 221 10.66 -2.05 -19.28
CA GLU A 221 11.33 -2.06 -18.00
C GLU A 221 11.70 -0.64 -17.54
N VAL A 222 11.49 -0.34 -16.29
CA VAL A 222 11.98 0.85 -15.59
C VAL A 222 12.32 0.47 -14.16
N ASP A 223 13.44 0.98 -13.66
CA ASP A 223 13.89 0.82 -12.27
C ASP A 223 14.69 2.06 -11.87
N ARG A 224 13.98 3.09 -11.42
CA ARG A 224 14.55 4.40 -11.12
C ARG A 224 14.29 4.80 -9.69
N VAL A 225 15.34 5.24 -9.02
CA VAL A 225 15.29 5.80 -7.66
C VAL A 225 15.43 7.31 -7.76
N TYR A 226 14.34 8.04 -7.60
CA TYR A 226 14.32 9.51 -7.52
C TYR A 226 14.63 9.94 -6.10
N LEU A 227 15.71 10.69 -5.94
CA LEU A 227 16.19 11.17 -4.65
C LEU A 227 15.52 12.50 -4.29
N ASP A 228 15.21 12.68 -3.00
CA ASP A 228 14.58 13.89 -2.45
C ASP A 228 13.34 14.34 -3.25
N ALA A 229 12.51 13.37 -3.64
CA ALA A 229 11.29 13.59 -4.40
C ALA A 229 10.25 14.38 -3.58
N PRO A 230 9.38 15.19 -4.22
CA PRO A 230 8.32 15.93 -3.54
C PRO A 230 7.34 15.00 -2.83
N ASP A 231 6.63 15.53 -1.83
CA ASP A 231 5.69 14.74 -1.05
C ASP A 231 4.44 14.35 -1.86
N LEU A 232 4.07 15.09 -2.90
CA LEU A 232 2.91 14.83 -3.73
C LEU A 232 3.33 14.39 -5.13
N LEU A 233 2.84 13.20 -5.53
CA LEU A 233 2.98 12.65 -6.87
C LEU A 233 1.60 12.21 -7.39
N GLN A 234 1.46 12.11 -8.69
CA GLN A 234 0.21 11.70 -9.30
C GLN A 234 0.44 10.66 -10.40
N LEU A 235 -0.25 9.51 -10.29
CA LEU A 235 -0.38 8.56 -11.38
C LEU A 235 -1.64 8.89 -12.18
N ARG A 236 -1.48 9.18 -13.46
CA ARG A 236 -2.56 9.41 -14.42
C ARG A 236 -2.61 8.28 -15.44
N HIS A 237 -3.81 7.78 -15.72
CA HIS A 237 -4.06 6.76 -16.73
C HIS A 237 -5.52 6.89 -17.24
N GLU A 238 -5.94 5.98 -18.11
CA GLU A 238 -7.34 5.87 -18.55
C GLU A 238 -8.22 5.36 -17.40
N GLY A 239 -8.68 6.27 -16.55
CA GLY A 239 -9.45 6.01 -15.34
C GLY A 239 -9.20 7.06 -14.27
N PRO A 240 -9.71 6.86 -13.05
CA PRO A 240 -9.45 7.77 -11.94
C PRO A 240 -7.97 7.87 -11.62
N ALA A 241 -7.45 9.10 -11.57
CA ALA A 241 -6.07 9.32 -11.15
C ALA A 241 -5.88 8.92 -9.68
N VAL A 242 -4.67 8.46 -9.37
CA VAL A 242 -4.26 8.20 -7.99
C VAL A 242 -3.21 9.22 -7.60
N GLU A 243 -3.49 9.97 -6.54
CA GLU A 243 -2.50 10.81 -5.88
C GLU A 243 -1.82 10.03 -4.77
N LEU A 244 -0.51 10.14 -4.71
CA LEU A 244 0.31 9.61 -3.64
C LEU A 244 0.92 10.78 -2.89
N THR A 245 0.58 10.92 -1.61
CA THR A 245 1.22 11.86 -0.68
C THR A 245 2.05 11.08 0.31
N LYS A 246 3.32 11.46 0.50
CA LYS A 246 4.23 10.81 1.44
C LYS A 246 4.68 11.74 2.55
N ARG A 247 5.10 11.16 3.67
CA ARG A 247 5.59 11.87 4.85
C ARG A 247 6.81 11.14 5.41
N ASN A 248 7.92 11.86 5.59
CA ASN A 248 9.20 11.34 6.12
C ASN A 248 9.81 10.16 5.31
N LEU A 249 9.38 9.97 4.08
CA LEU A 249 9.96 9.05 3.09
C LEU A 249 10.43 9.91 1.93
N ARG A 250 11.71 10.31 1.94
CA ARG A 250 12.22 11.35 1.04
C ARG A 250 12.28 10.94 -0.42
N ASP A 251 12.48 9.64 -0.69
CA ASP A 251 12.73 9.14 -2.03
C ASP A 251 11.48 8.49 -2.63
N VAL A 252 11.51 8.30 -3.95
CA VAL A 252 10.47 7.56 -4.68
C VAL A 252 11.13 6.60 -5.65
N VAL A 253 10.64 5.36 -5.68
CA VAL A 253 11.04 4.40 -6.69
C VAL A 253 9.93 4.27 -7.73
N LEU A 254 10.31 4.41 -8.99
CA LEU A 254 9.46 4.12 -10.15
C LEU A 254 9.92 2.81 -10.75
N TRP A 255 9.07 1.78 -10.66
CA TRP A 255 9.45 0.45 -11.09
C TRP A 255 8.37 -0.27 -11.89
N ASN A 256 8.80 -0.93 -12.95
CA ASN A 256 8.06 -1.96 -13.67
C ASN A 256 9.07 -2.96 -14.26
N ILE A 257 8.78 -4.26 -14.11
CA ILE A 257 9.70 -5.33 -14.51
C ILE A 257 9.92 -5.41 -16.03
N GLY A 258 8.99 -4.87 -16.84
CA GLY A 258 9.01 -5.04 -18.30
C GLY A 258 8.67 -6.45 -18.76
N GLY A 259 8.43 -6.60 -20.06
CA GLY A 259 7.95 -7.87 -20.63
C GLY A 259 8.99 -8.99 -20.62
N GLU A 260 10.24 -8.67 -20.86
CA GLU A 260 11.31 -9.65 -20.95
C GLU A 260 11.57 -10.33 -19.60
N LYS A 261 11.83 -9.55 -18.55
CA LYS A 261 12.09 -10.08 -17.22
C LYS A 261 10.83 -10.68 -16.57
N ALA A 262 9.64 -10.16 -16.88
CA ALA A 262 8.37 -10.69 -16.41
C ALA A 262 8.15 -12.15 -16.83
N ALA A 263 8.61 -12.54 -18.02
CA ALA A 263 8.49 -13.91 -18.53
C ALA A 263 9.23 -14.95 -17.67
N ALA A 264 10.25 -14.52 -16.90
CA ALA A 264 11.01 -15.37 -15.99
C ALA A 264 10.44 -15.40 -14.56
N MET A 265 9.43 -14.57 -14.24
CA MET A 265 8.86 -14.49 -12.90
C MET A 265 7.75 -15.52 -12.71
N ALA A 266 7.98 -16.49 -11.82
CA ALA A 266 7.02 -17.58 -11.56
C ALA A 266 5.79 -17.14 -10.72
N ASP A 267 5.84 -15.94 -10.14
CA ASP A 267 4.78 -15.35 -9.29
C ASP A 267 4.10 -14.13 -9.95
N LEU A 268 4.35 -13.91 -11.26
CA LEU A 268 3.67 -12.88 -12.05
C LEU A 268 2.97 -13.54 -13.25
N GLY A 269 1.68 -13.31 -13.42
CA GLY A 269 0.91 -13.85 -14.53
C GLY A 269 1.37 -13.31 -15.88
N ALA A 270 1.18 -14.11 -16.93
CA ALA A 270 1.59 -13.74 -18.28
C ALA A 270 0.94 -12.43 -18.73
N GLY A 271 1.76 -11.46 -19.17
CA GLY A 271 1.30 -10.14 -19.61
C GLY A 271 0.87 -9.18 -18.48
N GLU A 272 0.83 -9.61 -17.24
CA GLU A 272 0.39 -8.76 -16.12
C GLU A 272 1.32 -7.58 -15.82
N TRP A 273 2.57 -7.61 -16.29
CA TRP A 273 3.47 -6.47 -16.18
C TRP A 273 2.89 -5.18 -16.81
N GLN A 274 1.96 -5.31 -17.74
CA GLN A 274 1.26 -4.19 -18.36
C GLN A 274 0.15 -3.58 -17.50
N ARG A 275 -0.22 -4.24 -16.39
CA ARG A 275 -1.39 -3.90 -15.59
C ARG A 275 -1.05 -3.12 -14.32
N TYR A 276 0.19 -2.79 -14.08
CA TYR A 276 0.63 -2.03 -12.92
C TYR A 276 1.78 -1.09 -13.21
N LEU A 277 1.95 -0.13 -12.32
CA LEU A 277 3.14 0.66 -12.17
C LEU A 277 3.44 0.81 -10.67
N CYS A 278 4.67 0.48 -10.27
CA CYS A 278 5.09 0.74 -8.89
C CYS A 278 5.52 2.19 -8.74
N LEU A 279 4.93 2.83 -7.74
CA LEU A 279 5.31 4.16 -7.25
C LEU A 279 5.51 4.02 -5.75
N GLU A 280 6.78 3.91 -5.34
CA GLU A 280 7.13 3.46 -4.01
C GLU A 280 7.65 4.61 -3.18
N SER A 281 6.97 4.92 -2.09
CA SER A 281 7.47 5.88 -1.09
C SER A 281 8.56 5.22 -0.25
N GLY A 282 9.76 5.80 -0.22
CA GLY A 282 10.88 5.18 0.48
C GLY A 282 11.90 6.17 1.06
N ALA A 283 12.74 5.65 1.91
CA ALA A 283 14.01 6.22 2.31
C ALA A 283 15.07 5.19 1.94
N VAL A 284 15.55 5.27 0.69
CA VAL A 284 16.31 4.20 0.02
C VAL A 284 17.65 4.67 -0.52
N GLY A 285 17.83 5.96 -0.76
CA GLY A 285 19.09 6.57 -1.21
C GLY A 285 20.14 6.65 -0.11
N SER A 286 19.72 6.76 1.15
CA SER A 286 20.61 6.73 2.32
C SER A 286 19.89 6.14 3.52
N ALA A 287 20.65 5.44 4.37
CA ALA A 287 20.10 4.84 5.59
C ALA A 287 19.56 5.90 6.55
N LEU A 288 18.45 5.57 7.20
CA LEU A 288 17.91 6.30 8.33
C LEU A 288 18.53 5.78 9.62
N ARG A 289 18.64 6.65 10.61
CA ARG A 289 19.19 6.31 11.92
C ARG A 289 18.20 6.65 13.03
N VAL A 290 18.00 5.70 13.96
CA VAL A 290 17.13 5.84 15.13
C VAL A 290 17.92 5.52 16.39
N LEU A 291 18.02 6.48 17.30
CA LEU A 291 18.77 6.29 18.55
C LEU A 291 17.98 5.42 19.54
N PRO A 292 18.65 4.83 20.55
CA PRO A 292 18.00 4.05 21.60
C PRO A 292 16.80 4.78 22.22
N GLY A 293 15.65 4.12 22.29
CA GLY A 293 14.41 4.67 22.83
C GLY A 293 13.62 5.61 21.90
N GLU A 294 14.23 6.08 20.81
CA GLU A 294 13.55 6.94 19.83
C GLU A 294 12.60 6.17 18.92
N THR A 295 11.70 6.91 18.28
CA THR A 295 10.74 6.39 17.29
C THR A 295 10.84 7.20 16.02
N PHE A 296 11.05 6.52 14.91
CA PHE A 296 10.87 7.05 13.55
C PHE A 296 9.42 6.79 13.11
N ALA A 297 8.80 7.78 12.48
CA ALA A 297 7.45 7.65 11.94
C ALA A 297 7.39 8.21 10.52
N ALA A 298 6.82 7.43 9.61
CA ALA A 298 6.68 7.77 8.20
C ALA A 298 5.42 7.14 7.62
N GLY A 299 5.01 7.54 6.42
CA GLY A 299 3.85 6.94 5.78
C GLY A 299 3.54 7.53 4.42
N GLN A 300 2.50 6.98 3.81
CA GLN A 300 1.91 7.49 2.58
C GLN A 300 0.39 7.46 2.66
N THR A 301 -0.24 8.32 1.89
CA THR A 301 -1.68 8.30 1.62
C THR A 301 -1.89 8.21 0.11
N LEU A 302 -2.66 7.22 -0.30
CA LEU A 302 -3.19 7.11 -1.64
C LEU A 302 -4.59 7.72 -1.65
N SER A 303 -4.84 8.67 -2.54
CA SER A 303 -6.15 9.27 -2.74
C SER A 303 -6.60 9.11 -4.18
N SER A 304 -7.87 8.77 -4.38
CA SER A 304 -8.45 8.63 -5.70
C SER A 304 -9.57 9.64 -5.87
N SER A 305 -9.44 10.54 -6.85
CA SER A 305 -10.57 11.37 -7.23
C SER A 305 -11.64 10.50 -7.85
N CYS A 306 -12.89 10.60 -7.40
CA CYS A 306 -14.00 10.08 -8.17
C CYS A 306 -13.97 10.73 -9.55
N ALA A 307 -13.90 9.94 -10.62
CA ALA A 307 -14.09 10.46 -11.95
C ALA A 307 -15.48 11.13 -11.98
N ALA A 308 -15.53 12.43 -12.25
CA ALA A 308 -16.79 13.07 -12.52
C ALA A 308 -17.45 12.29 -13.67
N PRO A 309 -18.75 11.92 -13.59
CA PRO A 309 -19.41 11.25 -14.69
C PRO A 309 -19.24 12.12 -15.93
N THR A 310 -18.58 11.58 -16.95
CA THR A 310 -18.54 12.21 -18.28
C THR A 310 -19.96 12.14 -18.80
N HIS A 311 -20.69 13.26 -18.73
CA HIS A 311 -21.91 13.39 -19.47
C HIS A 311 -21.54 13.27 -20.96
N PRO A 312 -22.08 12.29 -21.70
CA PRO A 312 -21.98 12.32 -23.14
C PRO A 312 -22.78 13.53 -23.62
N GLY A 313 -22.10 14.50 -24.26
CA GLY A 313 -22.74 15.61 -24.97
C GLY A 313 -23.38 15.15 -26.28
#